data_47d799bebafe577bbd7027205165d33e
#
_entry.id   47d799bebafe577bbd7027205165d33e
#
_cell.length_a   1.000
_cell.length_b   1.000
_cell.length_c   1.000
_cell.angle_alpha   90.00
_cell.angle_beta   90.00
_cell.angle_gamma   90.00
#
_symmetry.space_group_name_H-M   'P 1'
#
loop_
_entity.id
_entity.type
_entity.pdbx_description
1 polymer ?
#
loop_
_entity_poly.entity_id
_entity_poly.type
_entity_poly.pdbx_seq_one_letter_code
_entity_poly.pdbx_strand_id
1 'polypeptide(L)'
;MWCSWLVVVHRADHEIRRFQGMRAFPVRLPSGACYWTVLDEDLAVVAVADGFLRHVRFGRDGAESTTKSYAHSIALFLRWCARTGRTWQAGAEQLPLFMTWLAHAGPTASGADVSSLVVLSGPGSAPARGARRINGVLTAVRAMVVHAVSTGQVDGHLLSVLYEVADDRDLPEAACNEEIRMSWRLRARHRLPEPERPVDRAGDADIVALLGACRSARDRLIVLLMARAGLRRGELCGLRRSDVHLLNDSRLLGCEIARAHLHVVRRDDNPNGAWAKSRRQRVVPLDFLIVQAFDTYVFERMTVPRAAAGDFVVVNLFREPVGAPMRPDAVADLLAAASRRAVLPRAVTPHRLRHAFGSNAADAGCGIDVVAELLGHASVSSSQVYLHPDPGRLRAAVDRVPSPREKTSGVTR
;
A
#
# COMPACT_ATOMS: atom_id res chain seq x y z
N MET A 1 11.48 19.31 -34.82
CA MET A 1 10.02 19.60 -34.80
C MET A 1 9.45 19.06 -33.52
N TRP A 2 9.26 19.91 -32.50
CA TRP A 2 8.79 19.54 -31.18
C TRP A 2 7.27 19.70 -31.15
N CYS A 3 6.54 18.60 -31.06
CA CYS A 3 5.08 18.65 -30.86
C CYS A 3 4.78 19.14 -29.44
N SER A 4 4.30 20.38 -29.36
CA SER A 4 3.69 20.97 -28.16
C SER A 4 2.38 20.22 -27.85
N TRP A 5 2.39 19.35 -26.86
CA TRP A 5 1.18 18.71 -26.35
C TRP A 5 0.45 19.68 -25.42
N LEU A 6 -0.73 20.08 -25.83
CA LEU A 6 -1.62 20.93 -25.07
C LEU A 6 -2.10 20.16 -23.84
N VAL A 7 -1.65 20.55 -22.64
CA VAL A 7 -2.13 20.02 -21.38
C VAL A 7 -3.43 20.74 -21.02
N VAL A 8 -4.56 20.06 -21.11
CA VAL A 8 -5.84 20.60 -20.64
C VAL A 8 -5.85 20.56 -19.13
N VAL A 9 -5.65 21.70 -18.49
CA VAL A 9 -5.81 21.89 -17.06
C VAL A 9 -7.29 22.09 -16.76
N HIS A 10 -7.95 21.09 -16.17
CA HIS A 10 -9.28 21.30 -15.62
C HIS A 10 -9.14 22.18 -14.38
N ARG A 11 -9.57 23.44 -14.51
CA ARG A 11 -9.75 24.38 -13.39
C ARG A 11 -10.83 23.85 -12.45
N ALA A 12 -10.43 23.34 -11.29
CA ALA A 12 -11.29 23.36 -10.14
C ALA A 12 -11.12 24.74 -9.51
N ASP A 13 -12.16 25.57 -9.58
CA ASP A 13 -12.25 26.87 -8.92
C ASP A 13 -12.29 26.64 -7.40
N HIS A 14 -11.16 26.63 -6.75
CA HIS A 14 -11.01 26.97 -5.34
C HIS A 14 -9.59 27.48 -5.09
N GLU A 15 -9.51 28.78 -4.78
CA GLU A 15 -8.40 29.50 -4.17
C GLU A 15 -6.99 29.11 -4.64
N ILE A 16 -6.49 29.84 -5.63
CA ILE A 16 -5.05 29.95 -5.89
C ILE A 16 -4.42 30.68 -4.69
N ARG A 17 -4.22 29.98 -3.58
CA ARG A 17 -3.25 30.42 -2.58
C ARG A 17 -1.89 30.36 -3.29
N ARG A 18 -1.19 31.50 -3.30
CA ARG A 18 0.22 31.56 -3.75
C ARG A 18 1.04 30.58 -2.92
N PHE A 19 1.17 29.35 -3.40
CA PHE A 19 2.06 28.37 -2.80
C PHE A 19 3.47 28.68 -3.27
N GLN A 20 4.30 29.21 -2.38
CA GLN A 20 5.73 29.35 -2.62
C GLN A 20 6.38 27.97 -2.67
N GLY A 21 6.97 27.62 -3.81
CA GLY A 21 7.84 26.47 -3.98
C GLY A 21 7.27 25.28 -4.78
N MET A 22 8.14 24.31 -5.05
CA MET A 22 7.86 23.12 -5.84
C MET A 22 6.71 22.28 -5.28
N ARG A 23 5.79 21.81 -6.14
CA ARG A 23 4.61 21.06 -5.72
C ARG A 23 4.30 19.87 -6.62
N ALA A 24 3.75 18.81 -6.03
CA ALA A 24 3.18 17.70 -6.79
C ALA A 24 1.84 18.13 -7.43
N PHE A 25 1.65 17.76 -8.69
CA PHE A 25 0.47 18.15 -9.46
C PHE A 25 -0.08 16.97 -10.26
N PRO A 26 -1.42 16.72 -10.26
CA PRO A 26 -2.04 15.66 -11.03
C PRO A 26 -2.16 16.08 -12.50
N VAL A 27 -1.83 15.16 -13.41
CA VAL A 27 -1.95 15.33 -14.86
C VAL A 27 -2.89 14.27 -15.41
N ARG A 28 -3.85 14.67 -16.23
CA ARG A 28 -4.70 13.78 -16.99
C ARG A 28 -4.34 13.91 -18.47
N LEU A 29 -4.04 12.78 -19.11
CA LEU A 29 -3.78 12.72 -20.55
C LEU A 29 -5.11 12.66 -21.34
N PRO A 30 -5.09 13.00 -22.64
CA PRO A 30 -6.27 12.85 -23.52
C PRO A 30 -6.84 11.42 -23.55
N SER A 31 -6.00 10.41 -23.35
CA SER A 31 -6.39 9.01 -23.21
C SER A 31 -7.20 8.69 -21.94
N GLY A 32 -7.37 9.67 -21.04
CA GLY A 32 -7.97 9.48 -19.71
C GLY A 32 -6.99 8.97 -18.64
N ALA A 33 -5.79 8.51 -19.02
CA ALA A 33 -4.80 8.05 -18.07
C ALA A 33 -4.28 9.20 -17.19
N CYS A 34 -4.10 8.92 -15.89
CA CYS A 34 -3.64 9.90 -14.92
C CYS A 34 -2.25 9.54 -14.38
N TYR A 35 -1.43 10.56 -14.13
CA TYR A 35 -0.19 10.45 -13.39
C TYR A 35 0.07 11.75 -12.61
N TRP A 36 1.10 11.79 -11.78
CA TRP A 36 1.49 12.99 -11.03
C TRP A 36 2.85 13.47 -11.50
N THR A 37 3.00 14.80 -11.58
CA THR A 37 4.26 15.48 -11.91
C THR A 37 4.65 16.47 -10.80
N VAL A 38 5.76 17.18 -10.98
CA VAL A 38 6.20 18.25 -10.09
C VAL A 38 6.26 19.57 -10.89
N LEU A 39 5.63 20.59 -10.34
CA LEU A 39 5.71 21.96 -10.85
C LEU A 39 6.61 22.79 -9.94
N ASP A 40 7.34 23.73 -10.53
CA ASP A 40 8.11 24.75 -9.83
C ASP A 40 7.25 25.97 -9.41
N GLU A 41 7.90 27.03 -8.96
CA GLU A 41 7.25 28.28 -8.50
C GLU A 41 6.52 29.02 -9.63
N ASP A 42 7.03 28.92 -10.86
CA ASP A 42 6.48 29.52 -12.07
C ASP A 42 5.42 28.64 -12.74
N LEU A 43 5.03 27.53 -12.08
CA LEU A 43 4.12 26.51 -12.61
C LEU A 43 4.67 25.77 -13.82
N ALA A 44 5.97 25.86 -14.09
CA ALA A 44 6.63 25.07 -15.10
C ALA A 44 6.88 23.64 -14.62
N VAL A 45 6.86 22.70 -15.57
CA VAL A 45 7.10 21.29 -15.25
C VAL A 45 8.59 21.04 -15.03
N VAL A 46 8.94 20.45 -13.90
CA VAL A 46 10.34 20.06 -13.60
C VAL A 46 10.70 18.80 -14.40
N ALA A 47 11.46 18.99 -15.48
CA ALA A 47 11.71 17.97 -16.52
C ALA A 47 12.27 16.65 -15.97
N VAL A 48 13.25 16.66 -15.05
CA VAL A 48 13.85 15.45 -14.46
C VAL A 48 12.84 14.66 -13.65
N ALA A 49 11.97 15.34 -12.90
CA ALA A 49 10.91 14.70 -12.12
C ALA A 49 9.81 14.12 -13.04
N ASP A 50 9.37 14.89 -14.03
CA ASP A 50 8.33 14.48 -14.97
C ASP A 50 8.76 13.27 -15.80
N GLY A 51 9.96 13.27 -16.35
CA GLY A 51 10.53 12.14 -17.11
C GLY A 51 10.53 10.86 -16.30
N PHE A 52 10.99 10.93 -15.04
CA PHE A 52 10.97 9.80 -14.12
C PHE A 52 9.54 9.33 -13.79
N LEU A 53 8.64 10.25 -13.46
CA LEU A 53 7.27 9.91 -13.06
C LEU A 53 6.46 9.32 -14.21
N ARG A 54 6.68 9.78 -15.44
CA ARG A 54 6.15 9.14 -16.67
C ARG A 54 6.71 7.75 -16.86
N HIS A 55 8.02 7.56 -16.67
CA HIS A 55 8.64 6.24 -16.73
C HIS A 55 8.04 5.29 -15.70
N VAL A 56 7.82 5.74 -14.45
CA VAL A 56 7.15 4.93 -13.42
C VAL A 56 5.73 4.56 -13.86
N ARG A 57 4.96 5.51 -14.41
CA ARG A 57 3.56 5.29 -14.77
C ARG A 57 3.39 4.43 -16.01
N PHE A 58 4.09 4.77 -17.09
CA PHE A 58 3.87 4.19 -18.41
C PHE A 58 4.96 3.20 -18.82
N GLY A 59 6.20 3.40 -18.38
CA GLY A 59 7.30 2.48 -18.68
C GLY A 59 7.34 1.24 -17.78
N ARG A 60 6.86 1.37 -16.53
CA ARG A 60 6.84 0.27 -15.54
C ARG A 60 5.43 -0.16 -15.13
N ASP A 61 4.41 0.36 -15.76
CA ASP A 61 3.00 0.13 -15.40
C ASP A 61 2.73 0.35 -13.90
N GLY A 62 3.34 1.41 -13.35
CA GLY A 62 3.15 1.78 -11.95
C GLY A 62 1.77 2.39 -11.70
N ALA A 63 1.21 2.20 -10.50
CA ALA A 63 -0.06 2.80 -10.13
C ALA A 63 0.02 4.35 -10.09
N GLU A 64 -1.09 5.04 -10.39
CA GLU A 64 -1.21 6.48 -10.20
C GLU A 64 -0.83 6.90 -8.78
N SER A 65 -1.29 6.16 -7.77
CA SER A 65 -0.96 6.41 -6.36
C SER A 65 0.55 6.32 -6.06
N THR A 66 1.30 5.53 -6.82
CA THR A 66 2.77 5.48 -6.73
C THR A 66 3.38 6.76 -7.25
N THR A 67 2.94 7.23 -8.43
CA THR A 67 3.41 8.51 -8.97
C THR A 67 3.03 9.68 -8.06
N LYS A 68 1.84 9.66 -7.45
CA LYS A 68 1.42 10.63 -6.43
C LYS A 68 2.39 10.68 -5.26
N SER A 69 2.68 9.52 -4.66
CA SER A 69 3.58 9.43 -3.51
C SER A 69 5.00 9.89 -3.86
N TYR A 70 5.49 9.49 -5.02
CA TYR A 70 6.82 9.86 -5.51
C TYR A 70 6.90 11.35 -5.85
N ALA A 71 5.89 11.92 -6.53
CA ALA A 71 5.84 13.34 -6.83
C ALA A 71 5.90 14.21 -5.57
N HIS A 72 5.13 13.88 -4.52
CA HIS A 72 5.20 14.58 -3.24
C HIS A 72 6.57 14.47 -2.57
N SER A 73 7.21 13.32 -2.66
CA SER A 73 8.52 13.07 -2.06
C SER A 73 9.63 13.82 -2.81
N ILE A 74 9.57 13.81 -4.14
CA ILE A 74 10.50 14.53 -5.02
C ILE A 74 10.31 16.04 -4.87
N ALA A 75 9.07 16.54 -4.84
CA ALA A 75 8.78 17.96 -4.61
C ALA A 75 9.35 18.44 -3.25
N LEU A 76 9.33 17.58 -2.22
CA LEU A 76 9.92 17.89 -0.92
C LEU A 76 11.46 18.01 -1.01
N PHE A 77 12.11 17.11 -1.74
CA PHE A 77 13.55 17.16 -2.00
C PHE A 77 13.96 18.41 -2.79
N LEU A 78 13.27 18.69 -3.89
CA LEU A 78 13.54 19.84 -4.74
C LEU A 78 13.32 21.17 -4.01
N ARG A 79 12.30 21.25 -3.15
CA ARG A 79 12.11 22.42 -2.25
C ARG A 79 13.27 22.62 -1.29
N TRP A 80 13.80 21.53 -0.72
CA TRP A 80 14.99 21.61 0.12
C TRP A 80 16.20 22.10 -0.66
N CYS A 81 16.43 21.56 -1.88
CA CYS A 81 17.50 22.03 -2.76
C CYS A 81 17.37 23.53 -3.05
N ALA A 82 16.22 24.01 -3.49
CA ALA A 82 15.96 25.41 -3.81
C ALA A 82 16.21 26.31 -2.59
N ARG A 83 15.69 25.95 -1.41
CA ARG A 83 15.89 26.73 -0.16
C ARG A 83 17.33 26.80 0.29
N THR A 84 18.15 25.85 -0.08
CA THR A 84 19.56 25.78 0.32
C THR A 84 20.51 26.20 -0.79
N GLY A 85 19.98 26.77 -1.90
CA GLY A 85 20.76 27.23 -3.06
C GLY A 85 21.50 26.11 -3.80
N ARG A 86 20.99 24.87 -3.74
CA ARG A 86 21.61 23.70 -4.36
C ARG A 86 20.89 23.31 -5.64
N THR A 87 21.63 22.83 -6.62
CA THR A 87 21.04 22.04 -7.70
C THR A 87 20.58 20.69 -7.14
N TRP A 88 19.68 20.02 -7.83
CA TRP A 88 19.23 18.70 -7.37
C TRP A 88 20.33 17.63 -7.40
N GLN A 89 21.33 17.78 -8.29
CA GLN A 89 22.52 16.92 -8.34
C GLN A 89 23.35 17.08 -7.07
N ALA A 90 23.74 18.32 -6.74
CA ALA A 90 24.48 18.62 -5.51
C ALA A 90 23.66 18.22 -4.25
N GLY A 91 22.34 18.33 -4.32
CA GLY A 91 21.46 17.83 -3.27
C GLY A 91 21.49 16.32 -3.13
N ALA A 92 21.59 15.57 -4.23
CA ALA A 92 21.70 14.12 -4.22
C ALA A 92 23.03 13.64 -3.61
N GLU A 93 24.13 14.38 -3.81
CA GLU A 93 25.42 14.12 -3.15
C GLU A 93 25.36 14.35 -1.62
N GLN A 94 24.44 15.18 -1.16
CA GLN A 94 24.31 15.58 0.23
C GLN A 94 23.05 15.00 0.90
N LEU A 95 22.65 13.79 0.53
CA LEU A 95 21.48 13.11 1.13
C LEU A 95 21.54 13.01 2.67
N PRO A 96 22.68 12.85 3.35
CA PRO A 96 22.76 12.89 4.81
C PRO A 96 22.21 14.17 5.42
N LEU A 97 22.53 15.35 4.81
CA LEU A 97 22.01 16.64 5.26
C LEU A 97 20.50 16.74 5.01
N PHE A 98 20.04 16.23 3.87
CA PHE A 98 18.60 16.15 3.58
C PHE A 98 17.86 15.24 4.57
N MET A 99 18.45 14.10 4.97
CA MET A 99 17.90 13.22 6.01
C MET A 99 17.74 13.95 7.34
N THR A 100 18.79 14.65 7.78
CA THR A 100 18.76 15.46 9.01
C THR A 100 17.68 16.52 8.93
N TRP A 101 17.58 17.21 7.80
CA TRP A 101 16.51 18.19 7.58
C TRP A 101 15.13 17.54 7.64
N LEU A 102 14.93 16.37 7.00
CA LEU A 102 13.66 15.64 7.05
C LEU A 102 13.27 15.25 8.49
N ALA A 103 14.26 14.86 9.30
CA ALA A 103 14.01 14.44 10.68
C ALA A 103 13.60 15.61 11.59
N HIS A 104 14.19 16.80 11.37
CA HIS A 104 14.07 17.90 12.33
C HIS A 104 13.31 19.12 11.84
N ALA A 105 13.15 19.31 10.51
CA ALA A 105 12.33 20.40 9.99
C ALA A 105 10.83 20.06 10.12
N GLY A 106 10.15 20.77 10.99
CA GLY A 106 8.69 20.72 11.14
C GLY A 106 7.96 21.15 9.86
N PRO A 107 6.64 20.94 9.77
CA PRO A 107 5.84 21.55 8.71
C PRO A 107 6.00 23.07 8.86
N THR A 108 6.65 23.70 7.90
CA THR A 108 6.71 25.15 7.83
C THR A 108 5.29 25.66 7.76
N ALA A 109 4.92 26.47 8.76
CA ALA A 109 3.69 27.24 8.69
C ALA A 109 3.69 28.01 7.36
N SER A 110 2.64 27.84 6.58
CA SER A 110 2.42 28.55 5.32
C SER A 110 2.44 30.05 5.63
N GLY A 111 3.46 30.78 5.18
CA GLY A 111 3.52 32.23 5.32
C GLY A 111 4.70 32.82 6.13
N ALA A 112 5.65 32.02 6.61
CA ALA A 112 6.83 32.56 7.26
C ALA A 112 7.82 33.12 6.22
N ASP A 113 8.19 34.37 6.41
CA ASP A 113 9.18 35.12 5.64
C ASP A 113 10.49 34.33 5.46
N VAL A 114 11.11 34.43 4.28
CA VAL A 114 12.32 33.71 3.87
C VAL A 114 13.55 34.01 4.77
N SER A 115 13.46 35.03 5.62
CA SER A 115 14.51 35.44 6.57
C SER A 115 14.47 34.71 7.92
N SER A 116 13.46 33.91 8.22
CA SER A 116 13.42 33.16 9.47
C SER A 116 14.33 31.94 9.39
N LEU A 117 15.43 31.97 10.16
CA LEU A 117 16.26 30.82 10.48
C LEU A 117 15.35 29.63 10.83
N VAL A 118 15.41 28.54 10.03
CA VAL A 118 14.74 27.31 10.39
C VAL A 118 15.44 26.76 11.61
N VAL A 119 14.89 27.02 12.78
CA VAL A 119 15.36 26.42 14.02
C VAL A 119 15.10 24.92 13.93
N LEU A 120 16.14 24.14 13.67
CA LEU A 120 16.06 22.69 13.80
C LEU A 120 15.93 22.38 15.28
N SER A 121 14.93 21.54 15.60
CA SER A 121 14.78 21.04 16.96
C SER A 121 16.09 20.36 17.40
N GLY A 122 16.59 20.72 18.58
CA GLY A 122 17.86 20.21 19.07
C GLY A 122 17.86 18.70 19.37
N PRO A 123 19.04 18.13 19.72
CA PRO A 123 19.14 16.74 20.16
C PRO A 123 18.19 16.46 21.32
N GLY A 124 17.42 15.37 21.22
CA GLY A 124 16.45 14.98 22.25
C GLY A 124 14.98 15.37 21.96
N SER A 125 14.71 16.19 20.95
CA SER A 125 13.33 16.42 20.50
C SER A 125 12.85 15.28 19.60
N ALA A 126 11.53 14.95 19.68
CA ALA A 126 10.94 13.95 18.81
C ALA A 126 11.08 14.38 17.34
N PRO A 127 11.49 13.47 16.45
CA PRO A 127 11.65 13.79 15.03
C PRO A 127 10.29 14.17 14.41
N ALA A 128 10.29 15.22 13.57
CA ALA A 128 9.10 15.68 12.85
C ALA A 128 8.55 14.62 11.87
N ARG A 129 9.40 13.70 11.41
CA ARG A 129 9.04 12.58 10.53
C ARG A 129 9.72 11.29 11.00
N GLY A 130 8.95 10.21 11.11
CA GLY A 130 9.49 8.90 11.48
C GLY A 130 10.33 8.26 10.37
N ALA A 131 11.20 7.30 10.74
CA ALA A 131 12.15 6.60 9.87
C ALA A 131 11.51 6.06 8.58
N ARG A 132 10.33 5.41 8.66
CA ARG A 132 9.59 4.89 7.49
C ARG A 132 9.26 5.98 6.47
N ARG A 133 8.84 7.17 6.94
CA ARG A 133 8.53 8.29 6.02
C ARG A 133 9.79 8.84 5.39
N ILE A 134 10.87 8.99 6.14
CA ILE A 134 12.17 9.44 5.64
C ILE A 134 12.69 8.46 4.59
N ASN A 135 12.71 7.15 4.90
CA ASN A 135 13.13 6.11 3.97
C ASN A 135 12.30 6.11 2.68
N GLY A 136 10.97 6.33 2.78
CA GLY A 136 10.09 6.45 1.63
C GLY A 136 10.42 7.64 0.72
N VAL A 137 10.76 8.80 1.32
CA VAL A 137 11.22 9.98 0.56
C VAL A 137 12.54 9.69 -0.14
N LEU A 138 13.51 9.14 0.57
CA LEU A 138 14.82 8.79 0.02
C LEU A 138 14.72 7.75 -1.10
N THR A 139 13.80 6.80 -1.00
CA THR A 139 13.53 5.82 -2.06
C THR A 139 13.08 6.50 -3.35
N ALA A 140 12.16 7.46 -3.26
CA ALA A 140 11.68 8.21 -4.43
C ALA A 140 12.79 9.06 -5.06
N VAL A 141 13.60 9.74 -4.23
CA VAL A 141 14.73 10.57 -4.69
C VAL A 141 15.79 9.69 -5.37
N ARG A 142 16.22 8.59 -4.74
CA ARG A 142 17.18 7.66 -5.35
C ARG A 142 16.67 7.10 -6.68
N ALA A 143 15.41 6.71 -6.74
CA ALA A 143 14.83 6.19 -7.98
C ALA A 143 14.81 7.22 -9.11
N MET A 144 14.56 8.50 -8.80
CA MET A 144 14.66 9.61 -9.76
C MET A 144 16.10 9.81 -10.24
N VAL A 145 17.08 9.80 -9.34
CA VAL A 145 18.50 9.97 -9.70
C VAL A 145 18.99 8.79 -10.54
N VAL A 146 18.64 7.55 -10.17
CA VAL A 146 18.95 6.35 -10.97
C VAL A 146 18.37 6.47 -12.39
N HIS A 147 17.14 6.95 -12.51
CA HIS A 147 16.54 7.19 -13.82
C HIS A 147 17.29 8.25 -14.62
N ALA A 148 17.67 9.37 -13.98
CA ALA A 148 18.43 10.42 -14.63
C ALA A 148 19.81 9.94 -15.13
N VAL A 149 20.51 9.10 -14.34
CA VAL A 149 21.75 8.45 -14.76
C VAL A 149 21.51 7.49 -15.93
N SER A 150 20.47 6.63 -15.84
CA SER A 150 20.17 5.65 -16.89
C SER A 150 19.74 6.27 -18.21
N THR A 151 19.27 7.52 -18.19
CA THR A 151 18.88 8.31 -19.38
C THR A 151 19.97 9.29 -19.83
N GLY A 152 21.18 9.24 -19.24
CA GLY A 152 22.31 10.09 -19.61
C GLY A 152 22.16 11.57 -19.24
N GLN A 153 21.22 11.93 -18.36
CA GLN A 153 21.02 13.32 -17.93
C GLN A 153 22.09 13.78 -16.92
N VAL A 154 22.71 12.85 -16.22
CA VAL A 154 23.78 13.09 -15.25
C VAL A 154 24.79 11.96 -15.26
N ASP A 155 25.98 12.24 -14.74
CA ASP A 155 27.08 11.29 -14.65
C ASP A 155 26.78 10.13 -13.68
N GLY A 156 27.31 8.96 -13.99
CA GLY A 156 27.16 7.73 -13.21
C GLY A 156 27.78 7.75 -11.83
N HIS A 157 28.71 8.70 -11.52
CA HIS A 157 29.35 8.79 -10.20
C HIS A 157 28.33 8.99 -9.08
N LEU A 158 27.15 9.61 -9.36
CA LEU A 158 26.10 9.76 -8.37
C LEU A 158 25.60 8.43 -7.79
N LEU A 159 25.70 7.33 -8.56
CA LEU A 159 25.30 6.01 -8.05
C LEU A 159 26.20 5.55 -6.89
N SER A 160 27.51 5.87 -6.93
CA SER A 160 28.47 5.52 -5.86
C SER A 160 28.21 6.30 -4.57
N VAL A 161 27.58 7.48 -4.66
CA VAL A 161 27.16 8.26 -3.50
C VAL A 161 25.87 7.70 -2.88
N LEU A 162 24.98 7.16 -3.72
CA LEU A 162 23.66 6.66 -3.29
C LEU A 162 23.70 5.23 -2.78
N TYR A 163 24.62 4.43 -3.31
CA TYR A 163 24.70 2.99 -3.03
C TYR A 163 26.11 2.59 -2.62
N GLU A 164 26.20 1.55 -1.83
CA GLU A 164 27.44 0.88 -1.46
C GLU A 164 27.31 -0.60 -1.75
N VAL A 165 28.45 -1.25 -1.91
CA VAL A 165 28.50 -2.71 -2.02
C VAL A 165 28.20 -3.27 -0.63
N ALA A 166 27.16 -4.11 -0.54
CA ALA A 166 26.83 -4.79 0.71
C ALA A 166 27.84 -5.89 0.98
N ASP A 167 28.30 -5.98 2.23
CA ASP A 167 29.06 -7.12 2.74
C ASP A 167 28.06 -8.26 3.02
N ASP A 168 28.36 -9.48 2.54
CA ASP A 168 27.52 -10.67 2.75
C ASP A 168 27.45 -11.10 4.22
N ARG A 169 28.29 -10.51 5.10
CA ARG A 169 28.28 -10.77 6.55
C ARG A 169 26.98 -10.37 7.25
N ASP A 170 26.19 -9.49 6.63
CA ASP A 170 24.90 -9.05 7.17
C ASP A 170 23.72 -9.95 6.77
N LEU A 171 23.95 -11.02 6.00
CA LEU A 171 22.88 -11.96 5.61
C LEU A 171 22.83 -13.13 6.59
N PRO A 172 21.62 -13.57 7.01
CA PRO A 172 21.48 -14.83 7.74
C PRO A 172 22.06 -16.00 6.91
N GLU A 173 22.75 -16.92 7.56
CA GLU A 173 23.34 -18.11 6.90
C GLU A 173 22.36 -18.90 6.02
N ALA A 174 21.07 -18.91 6.40
CA ALA A 174 19.99 -19.54 5.63
C ALA A 174 19.69 -18.83 4.28
N ALA A 175 20.20 -17.61 4.07
CA ALA A 175 20.07 -16.85 2.82
C ALA A 175 21.31 -16.93 1.95
N CYS A 176 22.38 -17.58 2.42
CA CYS A 176 23.65 -17.76 1.72
C CYS A 176 23.68 -19.14 1.06
N ASN A 177 23.09 -19.29 -0.12
CA ASN A 177 23.40 -20.45 -0.97
C ASN A 177 24.79 -20.30 -1.57
N GLU A 178 25.52 -21.42 -1.79
CA GLU A 178 26.88 -21.39 -2.35
C GLU A 178 26.99 -20.65 -3.69
N GLU A 179 25.92 -20.63 -4.48
CA GLU A 179 25.82 -19.85 -5.73
C GLU A 179 25.69 -18.33 -5.51
N ILE A 180 25.25 -17.85 -4.33
CA ILE A 180 25.02 -16.44 -4.03
C ILE A 180 26.31 -15.78 -3.46
N ARG A 181 27.31 -16.54 -3.06
CA ARG A 181 28.58 -16.03 -2.54
C ARG A 181 29.39 -15.13 -3.50
N MET A 182 28.98 -15.04 -4.77
CA MET A 182 29.60 -14.22 -5.80
C MET A 182 28.74 -13.05 -6.28
N SER A 183 27.53 -12.85 -5.74
CA SER A 183 26.68 -11.75 -6.18
C SER A 183 26.86 -10.50 -5.32
N TRP A 184 27.58 -9.52 -5.87
CA TRP A 184 27.68 -8.19 -5.28
C TRP A 184 26.30 -7.55 -5.21
N ARG A 185 25.87 -7.22 -4.01
CA ARG A 185 24.56 -6.56 -3.81
C ARG A 185 24.78 -5.08 -3.49
N LEU A 186 24.12 -4.20 -4.24
CA LEU A 186 24.09 -2.78 -3.93
C LEU A 186 23.08 -2.50 -2.82
N ARG A 187 23.54 -1.91 -1.73
CA ARG A 187 22.73 -1.43 -0.60
C ARG A 187 22.64 0.09 -0.65
N ALA A 188 21.47 0.63 -0.34
CA ALA A 188 21.28 2.07 -0.22
C ALA A 188 22.08 2.59 1.01
N ARG A 189 23.02 3.51 0.79
CA ARG A 189 23.90 4.07 1.85
C ARG A 189 23.12 4.76 2.97
N HIS A 190 22.09 5.49 2.61
CA HIS A 190 21.36 6.36 3.53
C HIS A 190 19.97 5.77 3.79
N ARG A 191 19.85 4.94 4.82
CA ARG A 191 18.63 4.35 5.28
C ARG A 191 18.60 4.32 6.81
N LEU A 192 17.50 4.81 7.39
CA LEU A 192 17.27 4.73 8.83
C LEU A 192 16.76 3.34 9.21
N PRO A 193 17.23 2.76 10.33
CA PRO A 193 16.62 1.55 10.86
C PRO A 193 15.16 1.82 11.20
N GLU A 194 14.27 0.94 10.76
CA GLU A 194 12.86 1.00 11.09
C GLU A 194 12.61 0.07 12.27
N PRO A 195 12.08 0.57 13.39
CA PRO A 195 11.76 -0.31 14.50
C PRO A 195 10.70 -1.33 14.06
N GLU A 196 10.92 -2.58 14.41
CA GLU A 196 9.91 -3.61 14.24
C GLU A 196 8.69 -3.23 15.07
N ARG A 197 7.55 -3.18 14.42
CA ARG A 197 6.27 -2.91 15.07
C ARG A 197 5.40 -4.14 14.93
N PRO A 198 4.70 -4.54 16.00
CA PRO A 198 3.71 -5.60 15.89
C PRO A 198 2.68 -5.20 14.84
N VAL A 199 2.11 -6.22 14.19
CA VAL A 199 1.09 -6.01 13.16
C VAL A 199 -0.07 -5.23 13.76
N ASP A 200 -0.38 -4.10 13.15
CA ASP A 200 -1.53 -3.29 13.52
C ASP A 200 -2.83 -3.94 13.01
N ARG A 201 -3.29 -4.96 13.73
CA ARG A 201 -4.53 -5.67 13.44
C ARG A 201 -5.71 -5.13 14.25
N ALA A 202 -6.92 -5.27 13.73
CA ALA A 202 -8.12 -5.13 14.53
C ALA A 202 -8.29 -6.36 15.43
N GLY A 203 -8.59 -6.17 16.71
CA GLY A 203 -8.93 -7.28 17.61
C GLY A 203 -10.30 -7.87 17.26
N ASP A 204 -10.55 -9.12 17.63
CA ASP A 204 -11.85 -9.75 17.39
C ASP A 204 -13.00 -9.01 18.08
N ALA A 205 -12.79 -8.50 19.30
CA ALA A 205 -13.76 -7.66 19.99
C ALA A 205 -14.07 -6.36 19.22
N ASP A 206 -13.05 -5.72 18.63
CA ASP A 206 -13.24 -4.53 17.79
C ASP A 206 -14.07 -4.87 16.53
N ILE A 207 -13.83 -6.04 15.91
CA ILE A 207 -14.55 -6.50 14.71
C ILE A 207 -16.02 -6.78 15.06
N VAL A 208 -16.29 -7.45 16.17
CA VAL A 208 -17.66 -7.73 16.65
C VAL A 208 -18.40 -6.43 16.95
N ALA A 209 -17.78 -5.49 17.68
CA ALA A 209 -18.36 -4.18 17.95
C ALA A 209 -18.63 -3.38 16.66
N LEU A 210 -17.71 -3.46 15.70
CA LEU A 210 -17.86 -2.81 14.39
C LEU A 210 -19.05 -3.38 13.62
N LEU A 211 -19.22 -4.71 13.61
CA LEU A 211 -20.36 -5.39 12.97
C LEU A 211 -21.70 -5.00 13.63
N GLY A 212 -21.74 -4.89 14.97
CA GLY A 212 -22.90 -4.40 15.72
C GLY A 212 -23.26 -2.94 15.40
N ALA A 213 -22.27 -2.12 15.07
CA ALA A 213 -22.46 -0.71 14.70
C ALA A 213 -22.78 -0.47 13.21
N CYS A 214 -22.77 -1.51 12.37
CA CYS A 214 -23.18 -1.41 10.97
C CYS A 214 -24.68 -1.14 10.86
N ARG A 215 -25.06 -0.20 9.97
CA ARG A 215 -26.45 0.23 9.80
C ARG A 215 -27.16 -0.48 8.64
N SER A 216 -26.42 -1.23 7.81
CA SER A 216 -26.98 -1.89 6.64
C SER A 216 -26.33 -3.26 6.43
N ALA A 217 -27.01 -4.14 5.68
CA ALA A 217 -26.46 -5.43 5.29
C ALA A 217 -25.23 -5.26 4.40
N ARG A 218 -25.22 -4.25 3.52
CA ARG A 218 -24.04 -3.88 2.73
C ARG A 218 -22.82 -3.62 3.62
N ASP A 219 -22.98 -2.80 4.65
CA ASP A 219 -21.87 -2.40 5.53
C ASP A 219 -21.30 -3.61 6.28
N ARG A 220 -22.17 -4.52 6.74
CA ARG A 220 -21.77 -5.79 7.38
C ARG A 220 -21.01 -6.69 6.42
N LEU A 221 -21.48 -6.85 5.19
CA LEU A 221 -20.80 -7.63 4.17
C LEU A 221 -19.39 -7.06 3.87
N ILE A 222 -19.27 -5.73 3.77
CA ILE A 222 -17.97 -5.06 3.57
C ILE A 222 -16.98 -5.42 4.70
N VAL A 223 -17.42 -5.33 5.96
CA VAL A 223 -16.58 -5.67 7.12
C VAL A 223 -16.16 -7.14 7.07
N LEU A 224 -17.10 -8.06 6.79
CA LEU A 224 -16.81 -9.50 6.74
C LEU A 224 -15.88 -9.86 5.58
N LEU A 225 -16.09 -9.34 4.39
CA LEU A 225 -15.20 -9.58 3.24
C LEU A 225 -13.76 -9.12 3.52
N MET A 226 -13.59 -8.05 4.30
CA MET A 226 -12.25 -7.59 4.68
C MET A 226 -11.64 -8.37 5.84
N ALA A 227 -12.45 -8.73 6.84
CA ALA A 227 -11.98 -9.38 8.07
C ALA A 227 -11.82 -10.91 7.91
N ARG A 228 -12.57 -11.56 6.99
CA ARG A 228 -12.61 -13.02 6.84
C ARG A 228 -12.21 -13.54 5.46
N ALA A 229 -12.20 -12.69 4.42
CA ALA A 229 -11.65 -13.00 3.11
C ALA A 229 -10.41 -12.16 2.77
N GLY A 230 -10.01 -11.25 3.65
CA GLY A 230 -8.77 -10.48 3.56
C GLY A 230 -8.67 -9.57 2.33
N LEU A 231 -9.78 -9.15 1.73
CA LEU A 231 -9.78 -8.30 0.54
C LEU A 231 -9.18 -6.92 0.84
N ARG A 232 -8.40 -6.41 -0.12
CA ARG A 232 -8.04 -4.99 -0.12
C ARG A 232 -9.24 -4.14 -0.52
N ARG A 233 -9.32 -2.88 -0.04
CA ARG A 233 -10.42 -1.97 -0.39
C ARG A 233 -10.63 -1.80 -1.90
N GLY A 234 -9.54 -1.77 -2.69
CA GLY A 234 -9.64 -1.70 -4.14
C GLY A 234 -10.14 -3.00 -4.78
N GLU A 235 -9.76 -4.15 -4.25
CA GLU A 235 -10.25 -5.46 -4.67
C GLU A 235 -11.75 -5.59 -4.39
N LEU A 236 -12.17 -5.23 -3.16
CA LEU A 236 -13.56 -5.23 -2.74
C LEU A 236 -14.45 -4.35 -3.63
N CYS A 237 -14.03 -3.11 -3.88
CA CYS A 237 -14.80 -2.15 -4.70
C CYS A 237 -14.77 -2.47 -6.20
N GLY A 238 -13.81 -3.27 -6.66
CA GLY A 238 -13.71 -3.75 -8.05
C GLY A 238 -14.42 -5.07 -8.30
N LEU A 239 -14.97 -5.71 -7.26
CA LEU A 239 -15.59 -7.02 -7.34
C LEU A 239 -16.89 -6.96 -8.16
N ARG A 240 -17.01 -7.86 -9.15
CA ARG A 240 -18.21 -8.02 -9.99
C ARG A 240 -19.07 -9.17 -9.48
N ARG A 241 -20.34 -9.19 -9.85
CA ARG A 241 -21.25 -10.30 -9.50
C ARG A 241 -20.77 -11.62 -10.09
N SER A 242 -20.22 -11.58 -11.30
CA SER A 242 -19.62 -12.73 -11.98
C SER A 242 -18.36 -13.30 -11.30
N ASP A 243 -17.74 -12.54 -10.37
CA ASP A 243 -16.58 -12.99 -9.62
C ASP A 243 -16.95 -13.78 -8.36
N VAL A 244 -18.24 -13.85 -8.00
CA VAL A 244 -18.71 -14.42 -6.73
C VAL A 244 -19.55 -15.66 -6.98
N HIS A 245 -19.08 -16.79 -6.48
CA HIS A 245 -19.69 -18.10 -6.61
C HIS A 245 -20.07 -18.61 -5.22
N LEU A 246 -21.37 -18.68 -4.93
CA LEU A 246 -21.87 -19.06 -3.60
C LEU A 246 -22.44 -20.47 -3.55
N LEU A 247 -22.54 -21.14 -4.70
CA LEU A 247 -23.03 -22.52 -4.82
C LEU A 247 -21.96 -23.52 -4.41
N ASN A 248 -22.39 -24.68 -3.92
CA ASN A 248 -21.48 -25.81 -3.67
C ASN A 248 -20.85 -26.35 -4.96
N ASP A 249 -21.57 -26.28 -6.07
CA ASP A 249 -21.12 -26.63 -7.41
C ASP A 249 -21.35 -25.46 -8.35
N SER A 250 -20.27 -24.88 -8.82
CA SER A 250 -20.29 -23.70 -9.70
C SER A 250 -20.06 -24.04 -11.18
N ARG A 251 -20.02 -25.33 -11.56
CA ARG A 251 -19.76 -25.75 -12.95
C ARG A 251 -20.82 -25.24 -13.92
N LEU A 252 -22.07 -25.11 -13.47
CA LEU A 252 -23.14 -24.48 -14.27
C LEU A 252 -22.88 -22.98 -14.58
N LEU A 253 -22.00 -22.34 -13.79
CA LEU A 253 -21.54 -20.98 -13.98
C LEU A 253 -20.20 -20.92 -14.72
N GLY A 254 -19.70 -22.05 -15.24
CA GLY A 254 -18.42 -22.13 -15.93
C GLY A 254 -17.19 -22.10 -15.01
N CYS A 255 -17.34 -22.48 -13.73
CA CYS A 255 -16.24 -22.50 -12.77
C CYS A 255 -16.07 -23.89 -12.15
N GLU A 256 -14.88 -24.45 -12.27
CA GLU A 256 -14.53 -25.80 -11.76
C GLU A 256 -14.27 -25.84 -10.25
N ILE A 257 -14.25 -24.68 -9.58
CA ILE A 257 -13.93 -24.59 -8.16
C ILE A 257 -15.17 -24.90 -7.33
N ALA A 258 -15.06 -25.91 -6.46
CA ALA A 258 -16.14 -26.32 -5.57
C ALA A 258 -16.27 -25.38 -4.35
N ARG A 259 -17.48 -25.36 -3.79
CA ARG A 259 -17.88 -24.57 -2.61
C ARG A 259 -17.84 -23.06 -2.86
N ALA A 260 -18.34 -22.31 -1.88
CA ALA A 260 -18.39 -20.86 -1.95
C ALA A 260 -17.01 -20.21 -2.03
N HIS A 261 -16.79 -19.38 -3.02
CA HIS A 261 -15.53 -18.68 -3.26
C HIS A 261 -15.74 -17.40 -4.07
N LEU A 262 -14.71 -16.56 -4.13
CA LEU A 262 -14.67 -15.42 -5.04
C LEU A 262 -13.34 -15.37 -5.80
N HIS A 263 -13.40 -14.78 -6.99
CA HIS A 263 -12.23 -14.49 -7.82
C HIS A 263 -11.81 -13.04 -7.64
N VAL A 264 -10.57 -12.81 -7.26
CA VAL A 264 -9.98 -11.47 -7.27
C VAL A 264 -9.32 -11.26 -8.61
N VAL A 265 -10.00 -10.51 -9.47
CA VAL A 265 -9.56 -10.20 -10.84
C VAL A 265 -9.09 -8.75 -10.92
N ARG A 266 -7.93 -8.51 -11.55
CA ARG A 266 -7.47 -7.16 -11.83
C ARG A 266 -8.20 -6.61 -13.06
N ARG A 267 -8.76 -5.43 -12.90
CA ARG A 267 -9.38 -4.63 -13.97
C ARG A 267 -8.86 -3.20 -13.87
N ASP A 268 -8.50 -2.61 -14.99
CA ASP A 268 -7.90 -1.27 -15.04
C ASP A 268 -8.93 -0.20 -15.47
N ASP A 269 -10.13 -0.62 -15.89
CA ASP A 269 -11.22 0.20 -16.44
C ASP A 269 -12.37 0.47 -15.46
N ASN A 270 -12.18 0.25 -14.18
CA ASN A 270 -13.23 0.45 -13.18
C ASN A 270 -13.60 1.94 -13.04
N PRO A 271 -14.88 2.33 -13.27
CA PRO A 271 -15.30 3.73 -13.26
C PRO A 271 -15.21 4.40 -11.88
N ASN A 272 -15.15 3.60 -10.81
CA ASN A 272 -15.01 4.07 -9.42
C ASN A 272 -13.54 4.21 -8.97
N GLY A 273 -12.58 4.02 -9.87
CA GLY A 273 -11.15 4.05 -9.56
C GLY A 273 -10.69 2.88 -8.68
N ALA A 274 -11.48 1.82 -8.57
CA ALA A 274 -11.09 0.60 -7.87
C ALA A 274 -10.01 -0.14 -8.67
N TRP A 275 -8.95 -0.58 -7.97
CA TRP A 275 -7.83 -1.22 -8.62
C TRP A 275 -7.23 -2.31 -7.73
N ALA A 276 -7.03 -3.49 -8.29
CA ALA A 276 -6.35 -4.59 -7.62
C ALA A 276 -4.83 -4.41 -7.74
N LYS A 277 -4.14 -4.24 -6.61
CA LYS A 277 -2.68 -4.04 -6.59
C LYS A 277 -1.91 -5.26 -7.14
N SER A 278 -2.42 -6.47 -6.91
CA SER A 278 -1.81 -7.70 -7.43
C SER A 278 -2.12 -7.86 -8.91
N ARG A 279 -1.10 -8.17 -9.72
CA ARG A 279 -1.28 -8.56 -11.13
C ARG A 279 -1.78 -10.00 -11.27
N ARG A 280 -1.54 -10.84 -10.26
CA ARG A 280 -1.95 -12.24 -10.24
C ARG A 280 -3.39 -12.34 -9.74
N GLN A 281 -4.21 -13.00 -10.50
CA GLN A 281 -5.55 -13.40 -10.07
C GLN A 281 -5.44 -14.45 -8.96
N ARG A 282 -6.40 -14.47 -8.07
CA ARG A 282 -6.48 -15.49 -7.03
C ARG A 282 -7.93 -15.82 -6.68
N VAL A 283 -8.11 -17.02 -6.17
CA VAL A 283 -9.37 -17.48 -5.60
C VAL A 283 -9.30 -17.37 -4.09
N VAL A 284 -10.38 -16.87 -3.50
CA VAL A 284 -10.51 -16.78 -2.05
C VAL A 284 -11.73 -17.57 -1.61
N PRO A 285 -11.57 -18.67 -0.87
CA PRO A 285 -12.68 -19.42 -0.28
C PRO A 285 -13.51 -18.52 0.66
N LEU A 286 -14.82 -18.74 0.68
CA LEU A 286 -15.74 -18.02 1.54
C LEU A 286 -16.34 -18.96 2.58
N ASP A 287 -16.45 -18.47 3.81
CA ASP A 287 -17.13 -19.17 4.89
C ASP A 287 -18.65 -18.87 4.92
N PHE A 288 -19.36 -19.62 5.73
CA PHE A 288 -20.81 -19.51 5.87
C PHE A 288 -21.26 -18.09 6.30
N LEU A 289 -20.51 -17.41 7.15
CA LEU A 289 -20.88 -16.07 7.63
C LEU A 289 -20.89 -15.05 6.48
N ILE A 290 -19.95 -15.15 5.55
CA ILE A 290 -19.91 -14.29 4.37
C ILE A 290 -21.07 -14.61 3.45
N VAL A 291 -21.37 -15.90 3.21
CA VAL A 291 -22.51 -16.32 2.36
C VAL A 291 -23.82 -15.77 2.91
N GLN A 292 -24.08 -15.96 4.21
CA GLN A 292 -25.28 -15.43 4.88
C GLN A 292 -25.37 -13.90 4.79
N ALA A 293 -24.26 -13.20 5.01
CA ALA A 293 -24.23 -11.75 4.90
C ALA A 293 -24.47 -11.28 3.45
N PHE A 294 -24.00 -12.04 2.48
CA PHE A 294 -24.22 -11.75 1.06
C PHE A 294 -25.70 -11.89 0.72
N ASP A 295 -26.36 -12.96 1.13
CA ASP A 295 -27.79 -13.16 0.92
C ASP A 295 -28.59 -12.01 1.53
N THR A 296 -28.31 -11.66 2.78
CA THR A 296 -28.99 -10.54 3.46
C THR A 296 -28.77 -9.22 2.70
N TYR A 297 -27.58 -8.99 2.17
CA TYR A 297 -27.27 -7.81 1.37
C TYR A 297 -27.99 -7.82 0.02
N VAL A 298 -28.13 -8.97 -0.64
CA VAL A 298 -28.87 -9.08 -1.91
C VAL A 298 -30.30 -8.64 -1.70
N PHE A 299 -30.99 -9.07 -0.63
CA PHE A 299 -32.35 -8.62 -0.31
C PHE A 299 -32.40 -7.09 -0.11
N GLU A 300 -31.50 -6.51 0.69
CA GLU A 300 -31.42 -5.06 0.87
C GLU A 300 -31.19 -4.34 -0.48
N ARG A 301 -30.28 -4.85 -1.29
CA ARG A 301 -29.95 -4.27 -2.60
C ARG A 301 -31.14 -4.28 -3.57
N MET A 302 -31.92 -5.34 -3.57
CA MET A 302 -33.08 -5.47 -4.44
C MET A 302 -34.19 -4.44 -4.16
N THR A 303 -34.25 -3.88 -2.93
CA THR A 303 -35.14 -2.77 -2.61
C THR A 303 -34.79 -1.46 -3.30
N VAL A 304 -33.62 -1.38 -3.93
CA VAL A 304 -33.11 -0.19 -4.62
C VAL A 304 -32.95 -0.51 -6.12
N PRO A 305 -33.93 -0.17 -6.99
CA PRO A 305 -33.95 -0.63 -8.40
C PRO A 305 -32.66 -0.30 -9.18
N ARG A 306 -32.13 0.91 -9.00
CA ARG A 306 -30.85 1.32 -9.63
C ARG A 306 -29.66 0.48 -9.19
N ALA A 307 -29.66 -0.01 -7.95
CA ALA A 307 -28.62 -0.87 -7.42
C ALA A 307 -28.79 -2.33 -7.87
N ALA A 308 -30.02 -2.80 -8.00
CA ALA A 308 -30.33 -4.18 -8.40
C ALA A 308 -29.77 -4.54 -9.78
N ALA A 309 -29.82 -3.63 -10.74
CA ALA A 309 -29.37 -3.84 -12.12
C ALA A 309 -27.83 -3.80 -12.30
N GLY A 310 -27.09 -3.22 -11.37
CA GLY A 310 -25.63 -3.04 -11.50
C GLY A 310 -24.84 -4.34 -11.41
N ASP A 311 -23.70 -4.42 -12.10
CA ASP A 311 -22.81 -5.58 -12.12
C ASP A 311 -21.86 -5.62 -10.90
N PHE A 312 -21.49 -4.47 -10.32
CA PHE A 312 -20.62 -4.43 -9.16
C PHE A 312 -21.27 -5.03 -7.91
N VAL A 313 -20.51 -5.76 -7.11
CA VAL A 313 -20.99 -6.31 -5.85
C VAL A 313 -21.31 -5.18 -4.87
N VAL A 314 -20.38 -4.26 -4.63
CA VAL A 314 -20.55 -3.20 -3.64
C VAL A 314 -20.92 -1.89 -4.33
N VAL A 315 -22.15 -1.41 -4.05
CA VAL A 315 -22.72 -0.22 -4.68
C VAL A 315 -23.27 0.78 -3.65
N ASN A 316 -23.47 2.01 -4.07
CA ASN A 316 -24.12 3.04 -3.25
C ASN A 316 -25.63 2.74 -3.16
N LEU A 317 -26.13 2.53 -1.92
CA LEU A 317 -27.56 2.31 -1.68
C LEU A 317 -28.28 3.56 -1.17
N PHE A 318 -27.57 4.43 -0.44
CA PHE A 318 -28.18 5.51 0.37
C PHE A 318 -27.67 6.91 0.01
N ARG A 319 -26.70 7.01 -0.89
CA ARG A 319 -26.10 8.29 -1.32
C ARG A 319 -25.95 8.31 -2.82
N GLU A 320 -26.17 9.47 -3.42
CA GLU A 320 -25.96 9.67 -4.85
C GLU A 320 -24.45 9.54 -5.23
N PRO A 321 -24.19 9.04 -6.42
CA PRO A 321 -25.13 8.43 -7.36
C PRO A 321 -25.55 7.02 -6.90
N VAL A 322 -26.85 6.84 -6.61
CA VAL A 322 -27.40 5.57 -6.16
C VAL A 322 -27.25 4.51 -7.26
N GLY A 323 -26.86 3.29 -6.87
CA GLY A 323 -26.58 2.17 -7.79
C GLY A 323 -25.20 2.21 -8.42
N ALA A 324 -24.48 3.33 -8.34
CA ALA A 324 -23.10 3.40 -8.81
C ALA A 324 -22.14 2.58 -7.94
N PRO A 325 -21.06 2.04 -8.51
CA PRO A 325 -20.06 1.28 -7.76
C PRO A 325 -19.41 2.15 -6.69
N MET A 326 -19.29 1.60 -5.48
CA MET A 326 -18.72 2.31 -4.34
C MET A 326 -17.23 2.61 -4.57
N ARG A 327 -16.80 3.83 -4.26
CA ARG A 327 -15.37 4.21 -4.37
C ARG A 327 -14.56 3.63 -3.21
N PRO A 328 -13.28 3.25 -3.43
CA PRO A 328 -12.43 2.69 -2.38
C PRO A 328 -12.28 3.60 -1.13
N ASP A 329 -12.28 4.93 -1.30
CA ASP A 329 -12.16 5.84 -0.18
C ASP A 329 -13.45 5.86 0.68
N ALA A 330 -14.62 5.67 0.07
CA ALA A 330 -15.89 5.58 0.80
C ALA A 330 -15.94 4.38 1.77
N VAL A 331 -15.19 3.31 1.52
CA VAL A 331 -15.03 2.20 2.47
C VAL A 331 -14.29 2.64 3.73
N ALA A 332 -13.24 3.46 3.58
CA ALA A 332 -12.52 3.99 4.74
C ALA A 332 -13.40 4.92 5.58
N ASP A 333 -14.18 5.79 4.93
CA ASP A 333 -15.13 6.70 5.60
C ASP A 333 -16.22 5.92 6.34
N LEU A 334 -16.74 4.85 5.73
CA LEU A 334 -17.72 3.95 6.34
C LEU A 334 -17.16 3.30 7.61
N LEU A 335 -15.96 2.71 7.53
CA LEU A 335 -15.32 2.07 8.69
C LEU A 335 -15.01 3.07 9.80
N ALA A 336 -14.54 4.28 9.46
CA ALA A 336 -14.30 5.34 10.43
C ALA A 336 -15.61 5.76 11.12
N ALA A 337 -16.71 5.91 10.38
CA ALA A 337 -18.02 6.24 10.93
C ALA A 337 -18.58 5.11 11.80
N ALA A 338 -18.43 3.85 11.40
CA ALA A 338 -18.83 2.68 12.19
C ALA A 338 -18.00 2.56 13.47
N SER A 339 -16.68 2.79 13.41
CA SER A 339 -15.79 2.80 14.59
C SER A 339 -16.20 3.85 15.62
N ARG A 340 -16.58 5.06 15.17
CA ARG A 340 -17.10 6.11 16.07
C ARG A 340 -18.41 5.69 16.74
N ARG A 341 -19.33 5.07 15.99
CA ARG A 341 -20.60 4.56 16.57
C ARG A 341 -20.40 3.43 17.56
N ALA A 342 -19.41 2.57 17.30
CA ALA A 342 -19.01 1.49 18.18
C ALA A 342 -18.19 1.98 19.40
N VAL A 343 -17.90 3.29 19.49
CA VAL A 343 -17.09 3.91 20.55
C VAL A 343 -15.73 3.19 20.70
N LEU A 344 -15.14 2.79 19.58
CA LEU A 344 -13.84 2.13 19.61
C LEU A 344 -12.73 3.13 19.96
N PRO A 345 -11.78 2.76 20.81
CA PRO A 345 -10.67 3.64 21.23
C PRO A 345 -9.78 4.04 20.05
N ARG A 346 -9.77 3.21 19.00
CA ARG A 346 -9.03 3.44 17.79
C ARG A 346 -9.85 3.02 16.57
N ALA A 347 -9.92 3.90 15.55
CA ALA A 347 -10.66 3.59 14.33
C ALA A 347 -10.11 2.35 13.63
N VAL A 348 -11.03 1.46 13.24
CA VAL A 348 -10.71 0.29 12.42
C VAL A 348 -10.59 0.75 10.98
N THR A 349 -9.45 0.41 10.34
CA THR A 349 -9.18 0.74 8.94
C THR A 349 -9.28 -0.50 8.06
N PRO A 350 -9.46 -0.36 6.73
CA PRO A 350 -9.40 -1.47 5.80
C PRO A 350 -8.16 -2.36 5.98
N HIS A 351 -7.02 -1.74 6.25
CA HIS A 351 -5.76 -2.47 6.41
C HIS A 351 -5.71 -3.28 7.71
N ARG A 352 -6.25 -2.73 8.81
CA ARG A 352 -6.34 -3.43 10.10
C ARG A 352 -7.24 -4.66 10.03
N LEU A 353 -8.37 -4.61 9.28
CA LEU A 353 -9.24 -5.77 9.06
C LEU A 353 -8.52 -6.87 8.26
N ARG A 354 -7.84 -6.50 7.19
CA ARG A 354 -7.05 -7.44 6.39
C ARG A 354 -5.88 -8.04 7.20
N HIS A 355 -5.23 -7.25 8.04
CA HIS A 355 -4.21 -7.76 8.97
C HIS A 355 -4.80 -8.72 10.00
N ALA A 356 -6.00 -8.46 10.49
CA ALA A 356 -6.70 -9.40 11.37
C ALA A 356 -6.90 -10.75 10.68
N PHE A 357 -7.36 -10.76 9.41
CA PHE A 357 -7.49 -12.00 8.63
C PHE A 357 -6.16 -12.76 8.52
N GLY A 358 -5.06 -12.07 8.13
CA GLY A 358 -3.76 -12.71 7.97
C GLY A 358 -3.22 -13.28 9.30
N SER A 359 -3.36 -12.52 10.40
CA SER A 359 -2.96 -12.97 11.74
C SER A 359 -3.82 -14.13 12.22
N ASN A 360 -5.15 -14.05 12.07
CA ASN A 360 -6.05 -15.11 12.50
C ASN A 360 -5.83 -16.41 11.71
N ALA A 361 -5.51 -16.32 10.41
CA ALA A 361 -5.12 -17.48 9.62
C ALA A 361 -3.79 -18.10 10.11
N ALA A 362 -2.78 -17.27 10.39
CA ALA A 362 -1.53 -17.73 10.95
C ALA A 362 -1.70 -18.31 12.37
N ASP A 363 -2.55 -17.68 13.20
CA ASP A 363 -2.89 -18.17 14.55
C ASP A 363 -3.66 -19.49 14.50
N ALA A 364 -4.47 -19.72 13.47
CA ALA A 364 -5.12 -21.02 13.19
C ALA A 364 -4.16 -22.10 12.67
N GLY A 365 -2.87 -21.80 12.50
CA GLY A 365 -1.86 -22.76 12.07
C GLY A 365 -1.67 -22.87 10.55
N CYS A 366 -2.25 -21.96 9.75
CA CYS A 366 -1.98 -21.94 8.30
C CYS A 366 -0.51 -21.63 8.03
N GLY A 367 0.09 -22.35 7.07
CA GLY A 367 1.43 -22.05 6.58
C GLY A 367 1.53 -20.65 5.98
N ILE A 368 2.74 -20.08 6.02
CA ILE A 368 2.99 -18.71 5.52
C ILE A 368 2.71 -18.58 4.02
N ASP A 369 2.94 -19.63 3.26
CA ASP A 369 2.64 -19.75 1.83
C ASP A 369 1.14 -19.66 1.58
N VAL A 370 0.32 -20.37 2.38
CA VAL A 370 -1.14 -20.33 2.32
C VAL A 370 -1.64 -18.91 2.67
N VAL A 371 -1.10 -18.30 3.73
CA VAL A 371 -1.45 -16.91 4.10
C VAL A 371 -1.05 -15.93 2.99
N ALA A 372 0.11 -16.13 2.36
CA ALA A 372 0.56 -15.30 1.24
C ALA A 372 -0.37 -15.41 0.03
N GLU A 373 -0.79 -16.62 -0.33
CA GLU A 373 -1.71 -16.88 -1.45
C GLU A 373 -3.10 -16.27 -1.18
N LEU A 374 -3.70 -16.54 -0.01
CA LEU A 374 -5.00 -15.97 0.40
C LEU A 374 -5.00 -14.45 0.35
N LEU A 375 -3.93 -13.83 0.84
CA LEU A 375 -3.76 -12.39 0.82
C LEU A 375 -3.33 -11.85 -0.55
N GLY A 376 -2.86 -12.66 -1.49
CA GLY A 376 -2.30 -12.23 -2.77
C GLY A 376 -1.08 -11.34 -2.57
N HIS A 377 -0.11 -11.83 -1.80
CA HIS A 377 1.19 -11.20 -1.66
C HIS A 377 2.11 -11.63 -2.81
N ALA A 378 2.75 -10.66 -3.46
CA ALA A 378 3.69 -10.94 -4.55
C ALA A 378 4.99 -11.62 -4.05
N SER A 379 5.29 -11.51 -2.75
CA SER A 379 6.44 -12.12 -2.08
C SER A 379 6.01 -12.67 -0.73
N VAL A 380 6.48 -13.87 -0.40
CA VAL A 380 6.28 -14.52 0.90
C VAL A 380 6.82 -13.63 2.03
N SER A 381 7.90 -12.87 1.78
CA SER A 381 8.44 -11.93 2.76
C SER A 381 7.42 -10.87 3.23
N SER A 382 6.44 -10.53 2.39
CA SER A 382 5.34 -9.64 2.79
C SER A 382 4.38 -10.26 3.83
N SER A 383 4.41 -11.59 3.98
CA SER A 383 3.61 -12.34 4.95
C SER A 383 4.39 -12.68 6.21
N GLN A 384 5.72 -12.51 6.23
CA GLN A 384 6.56 -12.77 7.41
C GLN A 384 6.13 -11.93 8.62
N VAL A 385 5.54 -10.77 8.39
CA VAL A 385 4.97 -9.91 9.44
C VAL A 385 3.91 -10.63 10.31
N TYR A 386 3.31 -11.73 9.83
CA TYR A 386 2.35 -12.55 10.58
C TYR A 386 3.01 -13.69 11.37
N LEU A 387 4.32 -13.89 11.24
CA LEU A 387 5.08 -14.97 11.89
C LEU A 387 5.67 -14.58 13.26
N HIS A 388 5.16 -13.54 13.90
CA HIS A 388 5.58 -13.22 15.26
C HIS A 388 4.72 -14.01 16.27
N PRO A 389 5.10 -15.26 16.61
CA PRO A 389 4.37 -16.05 17.57
C PRO A 389 4.48 -15.40 18.95
N ASP A 390 3.37 -15.33 19.66
CA ASP A 390 3.38 -14.93 21.05
C ASP A 390 4.15 -15.97 21.92
N PRO A 391 4.57 -15.61 23.15
CA PRO A 391 5.31 -16.51 24.03
C PRO A 391 4.62 -17.84 24.30
N GLY A 392 3.28 -17.87 24.34
CA GLY A 392 2.50 -19.11 24.53
C GLY A 392 2.64 -20.06 23.36
N ARG A 393 2.60 -19.55 22.12
CA ARG A 393 2.82 -20.37 20.91
C ARG A 393 4.25 -20.91 20.82
N LEU A 394 5.24 -20.10 21.24
CA LEU A 394 6.63 -20.56 21.31
C LEU A 394 6.76 -21.72 22.31
N ARG A 395 6.17 -21.58 23.49
CA ARG A 395 6.15 -22.65 24.50
C ARG A 395 5.46 -23.90 23.97
N ALA A 396 4.26 -23.78 23.43
CA ALA A 396 3.52 -24.90 22.86
C ALA A 396 4.26 -25.59 21.70
N ALA A 397 5.06 -24.85 20.94
CA ALA A 397 5.89 -25.45 19.89
C ALA A 397 7.02 -26.28 20.50
N VAL A 398 7.71 -25.78 21.52
CA VAL A 398 8.77 -26.51 22.22
C VAL A 398 8.22 -27.78 22.91
N ASP A 399 7.04 -27.67 23.55
CA ASP A 399 6.41 -28.80 24.22
C ASP A 399 5.99 -29.94 23.26
N ARG A 400 5.86 -29.66 21.97
CA ARG A 400 5.58 -30.65 20.91
C ARG A 400 6.84 -31.34 20.37
N VAL A 401 8.03 -30.86 20.69
CA VAL A 401 9.27 -31.50 20.23
C VAL A 401 9.40 -32.85 20.96
N PRO A 402 9.40 -33.99 20.24
CA PRO A 402 9.50 -35.31 20.89
C PRO A 402 10.85 -35.44 21.57
N SER A 403 10.86 -36.13 22.71
CA SER A 403 12.11 -36.52 23.39
C SER A 403 13.00 -37.29 22.42
N PRO A 404 14.34 -37.15 22.50
CA PRO A 404 15.27 -37.93 21.70
C PRO A 404 15.00 -39.41 21.92
N ARG A 405 14.75 -40.15 20.84
CA ARG A 405 14.63 -41.60 20.91
C ARG A 405 16.03 -42.20 20.93
N GLU A 406 16.38 -42.96 21.97
CA GLU A 406 17.55 -43.84 21.90
C GLU A 406 17.37 -44.79 20.69
N LYS A 407 18.31 -44.74 19.76
CA LYS A 407 18.42 -45.77 18.74
C LYS A 407 18.79 -47.05 19.48
N THR A 408 17.83 -47.90 19.77
CA THR A 408 18.10 -49.27 20.15
C THR A 408 18.83 -49.91 18.97
N SER A 409 20.13 -50.02 19.09
CA SER A 409 20.95 -50.84 18.20
C SER A 409 20.45 -52.27 18.40
N GLY A 410 19.65 -52.76 17.40
CA GLY A 410 19.24 -54.15 17.31
C GLY A 410 20.48 -55.01 17.13
N VAL A 411 20.95 -55.57 18.23
CA VAL A 411 21.85 -56.75 18.18
C VAL A 411 20.94 -57.93 17.88
N THR A 412 20.90 -58.31 16.63
CA THR A 412 20.35 -59.62 16.21
C THR A 412 21.38 -60.67 16.61
N ARG A 413 21.01 -61.57 17.53
CA ARG A 413 21.68 -62.88 17.73
C ARG A 413 21.14 -63.87 16.78
#